data_0d0f5f48ce2b7301b1492c726ad5fb87
#
_entry.id   0d0f5f48ce2b7301b1492c726ad5fb87
#
_cell.length_a   1.000
_cell.length_b   1.000
_cell.length_c   1.000
_cell.angle_alpha   90.00
_cell.angle_beta   90.00
_cell.angle_gamma   90.00
#
_symmetry.space_group_name_H-M   'P 1'
#
loop_
_entity.id
_entity.type
_entity.pdbx_description
1 polymer ?
#
loop_
_entity_poly.entity_id
_entity_poly.type
_entity_poly.pdbx_seq_one_letter_code
_entity_poly.pdbx_strand_id
1 'polypeptide(L)'
;NTNKLMVDSLSKKFVEAKSKSNQSIRYKADFFSKSIARIKKGETVSIVQDFNSNEDTELNGWVRVRTSSGIIGYVKKSSIKDRIVVRDNLTREKINGKVSIMWDYYSPYDPCPARTDKIQGVNAVSPSFFELMSNGDIKTNIGDSGKKYVTWAKNNGYKVWPTLSNTFLNNKDAVSKMMSTFETREYLIENIVNSLIDADVDGINIDLENMYKEDKDKYSRFIIELAPRIRDLGMTLCVDVTEPDGSDTWSLCYDRHTLAETADYLVFIGYDQHNNSSKEAGTVAGYDWEEKNIKKFLGPQEGISSDKLILAMPFYTRLWRESNGKITSKVVNMKDVKIPSNVKVTWDDTTKQNYYEYEENGTTYKMWIEDETSISNKLNLVNQYNLAGAGFWEKDRETPDVWQVVK
;
A
#
# COMPACT_ATOMS: atom_id res chain seq x y z
N ASN A 1 9.30 -22.47 11.45
CA ASN A 1 7.97 -23.13 11.42
C ASN A 1 6.83 -22.32 12.06
N THR A 2 7.08 -21.09 12.45
CA THR A 2 6.06 -20.13 12.90
C THR A 2 5.25 -19.54 11.75
N ASN A 3 5.79 -19.52 10.53
CA ASN A 3 5.16 -18.93 9.35
C ASN A 3 3.90 -19.67 8.87
N LYS A 4 3.77 -20.97 9.15
CA LYS A 4 2.58 -21.75 8.80
C LYS A 4 1.35 -21.46 9.66
N LEU A 5 1.55 -20.86 10.83
CA LEU A 5 0.48 -20.51 11.77
C LEU A 5 -0.21 -19.16 11.43
N MET A 6 0.39 -18.33 10.58
CA MET A 6 -0.16 -17.02 10.21
C MET A 6 -1.06 -17.05 8.97
N VAL A 7 -1.12 -18.15 8.22
CA VAL A 7 -1.75 -18.20 6.89
C VAL A 7 -3.10 -18.90 6.87
N ASP A 8 -3.34 -19.89 7.73
CA ASP A 8 -4.54 -20.71 7.62
C ASP A 8 -5.36 -20.69 8.90
N SER A 9 -6.51 -20.03 8.84
CA SER A 9 -7.58 -20.02 9.85
C SER A 9 -7.14 -19.65 11.27
N LEU A 10 -7.16 -18.37 11.59
CA LEU A 10 -7.19 -17.92 12.97
C LEU A 10 -8.54 -18.32 13.59
N SER A 11 -8.56 -19.44 14.33
CA SER A 11 -9.65 -19.70 15.27
C SER A 11 -9.55 -18.64 16.37
N LYS A 12 -10.38 -17.59 16.29
CA LYS A 12 -10.45 -16.55 17.30
C LYS A 12 -11.43 -16.95 18.38
N LYS A 13 -10.94 -17.04 19.62
CA LYS A 13 -11.77 -17.03 20.81
C LYS A 13 -11.91 -15.57 21.24
N PHE A 14 -13.13 -15.05 21.25
CA PHE A 14 -13.40 -13.70 21.74
C PHE A 14 -14.66 -13.69 22.61
N VAL A 15 -14.81 -12.63 23.39
CA VAL A 15 -15.96 -12.45 24.28
C VAL A 15 -16.87 -11.39 23.71
N GLU A 16 -18.13 -11.75 23.47
CA GLU A 16 -19.17 -10.79 23.11
C GLU A 16 -19.99 -10.38 24.34
N ALA A 17 -20.49 -9.15 24.30
CA ALA A 17 -21.44 -8.64 25.28
C ALA A 17 -22.45 -7.71 24.60
N LYS A 18 -23.63 -7.54 25.22
CA LYS A 18 -24.67 -6.63 24.73
C LYS A 18 -24.68 -5.33 25.50
N SER A 19 -24.91 -4.23 24.80
CA SER A 19 -25.12 -2.92 25.44
C SER A 19 -26.46 -2.87 26.20
N LYS A 20 -26.45 -2.38 27.44
CA LYS A 20 -27.65 -2.21 28.25
C LYS A 20 -28.49 -1.01 27.83
N SER A 21 -27.87 -0.01 27.17
CA SER A 21 -28.50 1.26 26.80
C SER A 21 -27.87 1.83 25.54
N ASN A 22 -28.48 2.84 24.94
CA ASN A 22 -27.82 3.65 23.93
C ASN A 22 -26.66 4.41 24.59
N GLN A 23 -25.44 4.24 24.07
CA GLN A 23 -24.25 4.87 24.65
C GLN A 23 -23.17 5.17 23.61
N SER A 24 -22.25 6.03 24.00
CA SER A 24 -21.07 6.34 23.20
C SER A 24 -19.92 5.39 23.52
N ILE A 25 -19.18 4.99 22.49
CA ILE A 25 -17.84 4.43 22.62
C ILE A 25 -16.88 5.61 22.71
N ARG A 26 -16.00 5.59 23.71
CA ARG A 26 -15.05 6.65 24.01
C ARG A 26 -13.66 6.28 23.51
N TYR A 27 -12.90 7.29 23.06
CA TYR A 27 -11.51 7.11 22.65
C TYR A 27 -10.60 6.68 23.82
N LYS A 28 -10.82 7.22 25.01
CA LYS A 28 -10.13 6.85 26.27
C LYS A 28 -11.13 6.37 27.30
N ALA A 29 -10.64 5.67 28.32
CA ALA A 29 -11.42 5.21 29.49
C ALA A 29 -11.82 6.38 30.40
N ASP A 30 -12.51 7.38 29.85
CA ASP A 30 -12.89 8.63 30.51
C ASP A 30 -14.21 9.17 29.92
N PHE A 31 -15.08 9.71 30.79
CA PHE A 31 -16.35 10.32 30.40
C PHE A 31 -16.21 11.56 29.53
N PHE A 32 -15.14 12.33 29.70
CA PHE A 32 -14.87 13.55 28.95
C PHE A 32 -14.10 13.30 27.63
N SER A 33 -13.67 12.05 27.43
CA SER A 33 -13.00 11.65 26.18
C SER A 33 -13.95 11.77 24.99
N LYS A 34 -13.36 12.03 23.80
CA LYS A 34 -14.07 12.09 22.52
C LYS A 34 -14.94 10.84 22.32
N SER A 35 -16.18 11.02 21.90
CA SER A 35 -17.03 9.93 21.40
C SER A 35 -16.60 9.60 19.97
N ILE A 36 -16.22 8.35 19.73
CA ILE A 36 -15.76 7.87 18.42
C ILE A 36 -16.81 7.01 17.71
N ALA A 37 -17.77 6.46 18.45
CA ALA A 37 -18.92 5.74 17.91
C ALA A 37 -20.09 5.77 18.88
N ARG A 38 -21.27 5.33 18.41
CA ARG A 38 -22.45 5.09 19.24
C ARG A 38 -22.97 3.68 19.01
N ILE A 39 -23.38 3.03 20.09
CA ILE A 39 -24.04 1.72 20.07
C ILE A 39 -25.44 1.84 20.68
N LYS A 40 -26.37 1.06 20.14
CA LYS A 40 -27.75 1.02 20.59
C LYS A 40 -27.93 0.01 21.72
N LYS A 41 -29.00 0.15 22.48
CA LYS A 41 -29.43 -0.86 23.46
C LYS A 41 -29.62 -2.22 22.78
N GLY A 42 -29.01 -3.25 23.33
CA GLY A 42 -29.05 -4.62 22.82
C GLY A 42 -28.03 -4.92 21.70
N GLU A 43 -27.35 -3.91 21.19
CA GLU A 43 -26.29 -4.11 20.19
C GLU A 43 -25.10 -4.89 20.78
N THR A 44 -24.55 -5.81 19.99
CA THR A 44 -23.44 -6.67 20.39
C THR A 44 -22.12 -5.95 20.13
N VAL A 45 -21.20 -6.06 21.08
CA VAL A 45 -19.80 -5.63 20.94
C VAL A 45 -18.89 -6.77 21.37
N SER A 46 -17.72 -6.87 20.74
CA SER A 46 -16.67 -7.78 21.20
C SER A 46 -15.82 -7.10 22.26
N ILE A 47 -15.51 -7.80 23.35
CA ILE A 47 -14.62 -7.30 24.39
C ILE A 47 -13.19 -7.59 23.96
N VAL A 48 -12.35 -6.55 23.93
CA VAL A 48 -10.91 -6.70 23.67
C VAL A 48 -10.25 -7.28 24.92
N GLN A 49 -9.60 -8.42 24.77
CA GLN A 49 -8.90 -9.10 25.86
C GLN A 49 -7.40 -8.86 25.75
N ASP A 50 -6.69 -8.90 26.87
CA ASP A 50 -5.24 -8.90 26.90
C ASP A 50 -4.71 -10.17 26.27
N PHE A 51 -3.70 -10.01 25.41
CA PHE A 51 -3.13 -11.13 24.62
C PHE A 51 -2.48 -12.20 25.51
N ASN A 52 -1.88 -11.80 26.62
CA ASN A 52 -1.10 -12.72 27.47
C ASN A 52 -1.97 -13.39 28.54
N SER A 53 -2.98 -12.72 29.06
CA SER A 53 -3.78 -13.21 30.18
C SER A 53 -5.16 -13.76 29.76
N ASN A 54 -5.64 -13.44 28.56
CA ASN A 54 -7.02 -13.66 28.13
C ASN A 54 -8.05 -12.95 29.03
N GLU A 55 -7.61 -11.99 29.83
CA GLU A 55 -8.49 -11.15 30.63
C GLU A 55 -8.97 -9.94 29.84
N ASP A 56 -10.10 -9.39 30.23
CA ASP A 56 -10.61 -8.17 29.60
C ASP A 56 -9.63 -7.02 29.83
N THR A 57 -9.36 -6.25 28.78
CA THR A 57 -8.63 -5.00 28.91
C THR A 57 -9.48 -3.99 29.67
N GLU A 58 -9.33 -3.98 30.98
CA GLU A 58 -10.09 -3.14 31.91
C GLU A 58 -9.21 -2.01 32.47
N LEU A 59 -9.75 -0.79 32.44
CA LEU A 59 -9.09 0.38 33.02
C LEU A 59 -10.13 1.20 33.81
N ASN A 60 -9.99 1.26 35.13
CA ASN A 60 -10.84 2.08 36.01
C ASN A 60 -12.36 1.86 35.80
N GLY A 61 -12.77 0.61 35.64
CA GLY A 61 -14.17 0.24 35.42
C GLY A 61 -14.71 0.50 34.00
N TRP A 62 -13.79 0.76 33.07
CA TRP A 62 -14.06 0.77 31.64
C TRP A 62 -13.47 -0.49 31.00
N VAL A 63 -14.16 -1.03 29.99
CA VAL A 63 -13.64 -2.13 29.18
C VAL A 63 -13.45 -1.65 27.75
N ARG A 64 -12.41 -2.13 27.13
CA ARG A 64 -12.15 -1.88 25.71
C ARG A 64 -13.02 -2.82 24.89
N VAL A 65 -13.77 -2.26 23.96
CA VAL A 65 -14.71 -3.02 23.12
C VAL A 65 -14.48 -2.69 21.65
N ARG A 66 -14.89 -3.63 20.80
CA ARG A 66 -14.91 -3.50 19.34
C ARG A 66 -16.35 -3.64 18.85
N THR A 67 -16.80 -2.73 17.99
CA THR A 67 -18.09 -2.83 17.29
C THR A 67 -18.05 -3.85 16.17
N SER A 68 -19.22 -4.23 15.64
CA SER A 68 -19.35 -5.02 14.43
C SER A 68 -18.72 -4.34 13.20
N SER A 69 -18.69 -3.01 13.19
CA SER A 69 -18.01 -2.20 12.16
C SER A 69 -16.50 -2.05 12.39
N GLY A 70 -15.92 -2.69 13.43
CA GLY A 70 -14.50 -2.70 13.71
C GLY A 70 -13.97 -1.54 14.57
N ILE A 71 -14.79 -0.55 14.91
CA ILE A 71 -14.39 0.58 15.77
C ILE A 71 -14.05 0.08 17.17
N ILE A 72 -12.86 0.43 17.67
CA ILE A 72 -12.37 0.05 19.00
C ILE A 72 -12.31 1.27 19.91
N GLY A 73 -12.83 1.11 21.13
CA GLY A 73 -12.80 2.15 22.15
C GLY A 73 -13.35 1.64 23.49
N TYR A 74 -13.71 2.54 24.36
CA TYR A 74 -14.05 2.21 25.75
C TYR A 74 -15.52 2.46 26.05
N VAL A 75 -16.12 1.51 26.80
CA VAL A 75 -17.44 1.67 27.45
C VAL A 75 -17.34 1.33 28.92
N LYS A 76 -18.26 1.81 29.75
CA LYS A 76 -18.30 1.37 31.15
C LYS A 76 -18.63 -0.12 31.24
N LYS A 77 -17.86 -0.88 32.03
CA LYS A 77 -18.11 -2.31 32.27
C LYS A 77 -19.54 -2.55 32.77
N SER A 78 -20.06 -1.68 33.62
CA SER A 78 -21.41 -1.73 34.11
C SER A 78 -22.52 -1.53 33.05
N SER A 79 -22.17 -1.00 31.88
CA SER A 79 -23.10 -0.71 30.78
C SER A 79 -23.24 -1.84 29.77
N ILE A 80 -22.51 -2.93 29.95
CA ILE A 80 -22.64 -4.15 29.14
C ILE A 80 -23.18 -5.33 29.96
N LYS A 81 -23.71 -6.34 29.29
CA LYS A 81 -24.30 -7.55 29.88
C LYS A 81 -24.21 -8.74 28.93
N ASP A 82 -24.72 -9.89 29.34
CA ASP A 82 -24.88 -11.09 28.54
C ASP A 82 -23.54 -11.51 27.85
N ARG A 83 -22.45 -11.58 28.64
CA ARG A 83 -21.13 -11.99 28.15
C ARG A 83 -21.14 -13.46 27.73
N ILE A 84 -20.78 -13.69 26.49
CA ILE A 84 -20.63 -15.03 25.93
C ILE A 84 -19.25 -15.18 25.26
N VAL A 85 -18.68 -16.38 25.34
CA VAL A 85 -17.45 -16.71 24.62
C VAL A 85 -17.85 -17.25 23.25
N VAL A 86 -17.39 -16.57 22.22
CA VAL A 86 -17.60 -16.97 20.81
C VAL A 86 -16.30 -17.48 20.25
N ARG A 87 -16.39 -18.50 19.41
CA ARG A 87 -15.27 -18.97 18.57
C ARG A 87 -15.65 -18.73 17.12
N ASP A 88 -14.86 -17.94 16.44
CA ASP A 88 -15.07 -17.66 15.02
C ASP A 88 -13.84 -18.09 14.21
N ASN A 89 -14.10 -18.66 13.06
CA ASN A 89 -13.08 -19.02 12.07
C ASN A 89 -13.17 -17.97 10.97
N LEU A 90 -12.40 -16.89 11.10
CA LEU A 90 -12.30 -15.86 10.05
C LEU A 90 -11.53 -16.46 8.86
N THR A 91 -12.25 -16.74 7.78
CA THR A 91 -11.64 -17.01 6.49
C THR A 91 -11.43 -15.68 5.76
N ARG A 92 -10.18 -15.35 5.48
CA ARG A 92 -9.85 -14.21 4.61
C ARG A 92 -9.91 -14.68 3.16
N GLU A 93 -10.65 -13.95 2.34
CA GLU A 93 -10.60 -14.15 0.90
C GLU A 93 -9.27 -13.62 0.36
N LYS A 94 -8.43 -14.51 -0.16
CA LYS A 94 -7.21 -14.17 -0.87
C LYS A 94 -7.44 -14.19 -2.37
N ILE A 95 -6.66 -13.40 -3.10
CA ILE A 95 -6.59 -13.51 -4.56
C ILE A 95 -6.07 -14.91 -4.90
N ASN A 96 -6.78 -15.60 -5.78
CA ASN A 96 -6.34 -16.90 -6.27
C ASN A 96 -5.31 -16.68 -7.39
N GLY A 97 -4.12 -17.24 -7.23
CA GLY A 97 -3.01 -17.05 -8.15
C GLY A 97 -2.18 -15.81 -7.87
N LYS A 98 -1.59 -15.23 -8.91
CA LYS A 98 -0.74 -14.05 -8.78
C LYS A 98 -1.57 -12.78 -8.63
N VAL A 99 -1.08 -11.87 -7.78
CA VAL A 99 -1.63 -10.53 -7.65
C VAL A 99 -1.28 -9.71 -8.89
N SER A 100 -2.25 -8.97 -9.39
CA SER A 100 -2.08 -7.98 -10.44
C SER A 100 -2.75 -6.70 -9.97
N ILE A 101 -1.96 -5.79 -9.40
CA ILE A 101 -2.45 -4.53 -8.80
C ILE A 101 -2.22 -3.37 -9.76
N MET A 102 -3.24 -2.52 -9.90
CA MET A 102 -3.16 -1.29 -10.67
C MET A 102 -3.40 -0.09 -9.76
N TRP A 103 -2.47 0.82 -9.73
CA TRP A 103 -2.65 2.10 -9.04
C TRP A 103 -3.47 3.07 -9.89
N ASP A 104 -4.36 3.77 -9.23
CA ASP A 104 -5.19 4.81 -9.80
C ASP A 104 -4.95 6.10 -9.02
N TYR A 105 -3.88 6.81 -9.41
CA TYR A 105 -3.43 8.02 -8.74
C TYR A 105 -4.22 9.24 -9.21
N TYR A 106 -4.62 10.05 -8.25
CA TYR A 106 -5.18 11.37 -8.49
C TYR A 106 -4.92 12.27 -7.28
N SER A 107 -4.88 13.58 -7.52
CA SER A 107 -4.62 14.56 -6.46
C SER A 107 -5.70 14.49 -5.37
N PRO A 108 -5.34 14.66 -4.08
CA PRO A 108 -6.33 14.72 -3.00
C PRO A 108 -7.30 15.91 -3.09
N TYR A 109 -7.14 16.76 -4.08
CA TYR A 109 -8.03 17.90 -4.38
C TYR A 109 -8.94 17.63 -5.60
N ASP A 110 -8.69 16.57 -6.34
CA ASP A 110 -9.46 16.17 -7.52
C ASP A 110 -10.45 15.05 -7.18
N PRO A 111 -11.58 14.93 -7.90
CA PRO A 111 -12.49 13.81 -7.72
C PRO A 111 -11.83 12.52 -8.18
N CYS A 112 -12.18 11.41 -7.53
CA CYS A 112 -11.78 10.07 -7.98
C CYS A 112 -12.21 9.86 -9.43
N PRO A 113 -11.33 9.36 -10.32
CA PRO A 113 -11.66 9.15 -11.73
C PRO A 113 -12.80 8.14 -11.91
N ALA A 114 -13.66 8.40 -12.87
CA ALA A 114 -14.72 7.48 -13.24
C ALA A 114 -14.12 6.29 -14.02
N ARG A 115 -14.53 5.08 -13.68
CA ARG A 115 -14.17 3.84 -14.38
C ARG A 115 -15.43 3.13 -14.80
N THR A 116 -15.44 2.58 -16.02
CA THR A 116 -16.58 1.86 -16.58
C THR A 116 -16.20 0.46 -17.04
N ASP A 117 -15.08 0.33 -17.73
CA ASP A 117 -14.68 -0.90 -18.37
C ASP A 117 -13.82 -1.77 -17.46
N LYS A 118 -13.91 -3.08 -17.66
CA LYS A 118 -13.03 -4.04 -17.00
C LYS A 118 -11.64 -3.97 -17.64
N ILE A 119 -10.61 -3.91 -16.78
CA ILE A 119 -9.21 -3.93 -17.19
C ILE A 119 -8.73 -5.39 -17.18
N GLN A 120 -8.31 -5.86 -18.35
CA GLN A 120 -7.86 -7.25 -18.50
C GLN A 120 -6.62 -7.53 -17.64
N GLY A 121 -6.57 -8.71 -17.02
CA GLY A 121 -5.42 -9.18 -16.25
C GLY A 121 -5.27 -8.55 -14.85
N VAL A 122 -6.05 -7.51 -14.51
CA VAL A 122 -6.05 -6.87 -13.18
C VAL A 122 -7.01 -7.61 -12.24
N ASN A 123 -6.61 -7.78 -10.98
CA ASN A 123 -7.44 -8.39 -9.94
C ASN A 123 -7.46 -7.59 -8.61
N ALA A 124 -6.61 -6.57 -8.51
CA ALA A 124 -6.65 -5.59 -7.43
C ALA A 124 -6.48 -4.18 -7.98
N VAL A 125 -7.11 -3.20 -7.34
CA VAL A 125 -6.97 -1.77 -7.66
C VAL A 125 -6.61 -0.97 -6.42
N SER A 126 -5.74 0.01 -6.58
CA SER A 126 -5.25 0.86 -5.49
C SER A 126 -5.50 2.34 -5.80
N PRO A 127 -6.71 2.85 -5.55
CA PRO A 127 -7.00 4.27 -5.72
C PRO A 127 -6.35 5.11 -4.61
N SER A 128 -5.93 6.35 -4.91
CA SER A 128 -5.33 7.30 -3.95
C SER A 128 -6.36 7.89 -2.99
N PHE A 129 -7.01 7.04 -2.20
CA PHE A 129 -8.09 7.47 -1.30
C PHE A 129 -7.60 8.18 -0.05
N PHE A 130 -6.38 7.91 0.41
CA PHE A 130 -5.92 8.32 1.72
C PHE A 130 -4.58 9.04 1.67
N GLU A 131 -4.52 10.17 2.36
CA GLU A 131 -3.30 10.95 2.54
C GLU A 131 -3.06 11.20 4.03
N LEU A 132 -1.83 10.97 4.48
CA LEU A 132 -1.42 11.17 5.86
C LEU A 132 -1.29 12.66 6.19
N MET A 133 -1.90 13.10 7.28
CA MET A 133 -1.82 14.48 7.76
C MET A 133 -0.82 14.60 8.91
N SER A 134 -0.24 15.79 9.10
CA SER A 134 0.83 16.04 10.09
C SER A 134 0.45 15.75 11.55
N ASN A 135 -0.83 15.68 11.86
CA ASN A 135 -1.36 15.36 13.19
C ASN A 135 -1.75 13.89 13.37
N GLY A 136 -1.55 13.03 12.36
CA GLY A 136 -1.94 11.63 12.35
C GLY A 136 -3.40 11.38 11.92
N ASP A 137 -4.13 12.41 11.50
CA ASP A 137 -5.42 12.22 10.82
C ASP A 137 -5.19 11.70 9.41
N ILE A 138 -6.21 11.06 8.85
CA ILE A 138 -6.25 10.61 7.46
C ILE A 138 -7.17 11.56 6.68
N LYS A 139 -6.63 12.23 5.69
CA LYS A 139 -7.43 12.94 4.70
C LYS A 139 -8.00 11.91 3.74
N THR A 140 -9.30 11.81 3.68
CA THR A 140 -9.99 10.93 2.75
C THR A 140 -10.40 11.70 1.50
N ASN A 141 -10.18 11.09 0.33
CA ASN A 141 -10.54 11.67 -0.97
C ASN A 141 -11.53 10.76 -1.73
N ILE A 142 -12.50 10.24 -1.02
CA ILE A 142 -13.45 9.27 -1.57
C ILE A 142 -14.66 9.98 -2.19
N GLY A 143 -15.38 10.77 -1.41
CA GLY A 143 -16.62 11.42 -1.87
C GLY A 143 -17.59 10.46 -2.56
N ASP A 144 -18.51 10.99 -3.36
CA ASP A 144 -19.45 10.18 -4.14
C ASP A 144 -18.78 9.49 -5.33
N SER A 145 -17.76 10.09 -5.91
CA SER A 145 -16.98 9.50 -7.02
C SER A 145 -16.20 8.27 -6.57
N GLY A 146 -15.55 8.32 -5.41
CA GLY A 146 -14.85 7.17 -4.85
C GLY A 146 -15.78 6.02 -4.47
N LYS A 147 -16.97 6.30 -3.94
CA LYS A 147 -18.00 5.26 -3.70
C LYS A 147 -18.43 4.56 -4.99
N LYS A 148 -18.59 5.33 -6.07
CA LYS A 148 -18.89 4.76 -7.42
C LYS A 148 -17.71 3.92 -7.91
N TYR A 149 -16.49 4.37 -7.68
CA TYR A 149 -15.28 3.61 -8.01
C TYR A 149 -15.23 2.26 -7.27
N VAL A 150 -15.46 2.24 -5.97
CA VAL A 150 -15.51 1.00 -5.17
C VAL A 150 -16.60 0.06 -5.71
N THR A 151 -17.79 0.60 -6.03
CA THR A 151 -18.88 -0.18 -6.63
C THR A 151 -18.47 -0.78 -7.98
N TRP A 152 -17.85 0.01 -8.86
CA TRP A 152 -17.31 -0.47 -10.13
C TRP A 152 -16.29 -1.57 -9.93
N ALA A 153 -15.32 -1.38 -9.03
CA ALA A 153 -14.27 -2.34 -8.76
C ALA A 153 -14.84 -3.68 -8.28
N LYS A 154 -15.72 -3.66 -7.30
CA LYS A 154 -16.36 -4.87 -6.77
C LYS A 154 -17.22 -5.59 -7.81
N ASN A 155 -17.96 -4.85 -8.63
CA ASN A 155 -18.77 -5.43 -9.74
C ASN A 155 -17.91 -6.10 -10.81
N ASN A 156 -16.65 -5.69 -10.97
CA ASN A 156 -15.70 -6.32 -11.89
C ASN A 156 -14.86 -7.42 -11.24
N GLY A 157 -15.08 -7.71 -9.95
CA GLY A 157 -14.37 -8.74 -9.20
C GLY A 157 -12.98 -8.33 -8.70
N TYR A 158 -12.67 -7.04 -8.65
CA TYR A 158 -11.42 -6.53 -8.11
C TYR A 158 -11.46 -6.45 -6.59
N LYS A 159 -10.34 -6.72 -5.96
CA LYS A 159 -10.07 -6.30 -4.58
C LYS A 159 -9.67 -4.81 -4.58
N VAL A 160 -10.21 -4.05 -3.64
CA VAL A 160 -9.90 -2.61 -3.50
C VAL A 160 -8.96 -2.43 -2.33
N TRP A 161 -7.70 -2.08 -2.60
CA TRP A 161 -6.64 -1.84 -1.63
C TRP A 161 -6.14 -0.39 -1.76
N PRO A 162 -6.90 0.60 -1.30
CA PRO A 162 -6.52 2.00 -1.51
C PRO A 162 -5.15 2.32 -0.93
N THR A 163 -4.46 3.22 -1.60
CA THR A 163 -3.18 3.75 -1.14
C THR A 163 -3.39 4.73 0.01
N LEU A 164 -2.58 4.58 1.06
CA LEU A 164 -2.28 5.61 2.05
C LEU A 164 -0.87 6.13 1.80
N SER A 165 -0.74 7.36 1.37
CA SER A 165 0.56 8.00 1.10
C SER A 165 0.85 9.16 2.05
N ASN A 166 2.12 9.59 2.08
CA ASN A 166 2.58 10.80 2.74
C ASN A 166 3.14 11.83 1.74
N THR A 167 2.79 11.69 0.47
CA THR A 167 3.36 12.48 -0.64
C THR A 167 3.09 13.98 -0.47
N PHE A 168 1.90 14.37 -0.07
CA PHE A 168 1.53 15.77 0.15
C PHE A 168 1.95 16.30 1.52
N LEU A 169 2.14 15.43 2.50
CA LEU A 169 2.66 15.82 3.81
C LEU A 169 4.10 16.33 3.68
N ASN A 170 4.94 15.64 2.92
CA ASN A 170 6.36 15.94 2.68
C ASN A 170 7.10 16.46 3.93
N ASN A 171 6.83 15.84 5.07
CA ASN A 171 7.34 16.26 6.39
C ASN A 171 7.79 15.03 7.20
N LYS A 172 9.07 14.73 7.13
CA LYS A 172 9.68 13.59 7.82
C LYS A 172 9.56 13.67 9.35
N ASP A 173 9.65 14.88 9.91
CA ASP A 173 9.54 15.07 11.37
C ASP A 173 8.14 14.72 11.87
N ALA A 174 7.10 15.08 11.10
CA ALA A 174 5.73 14.72 11.44
C ALA A 174 5.53 13.20 11.40
N VAL A 175 6.04 12.53 10.35
CA VAL A 175 5.99 11.06 10.23
C VAL A 175 6.74 10.40 11.39
N SER A 176 7.97 10.86 11.69
CA SER A 176 8.77 10.37 12.83
C SER A 176 8.03 10.49 14.16
N LYS A 177 7.40 11.65 14.39
CA LYS A 177 6.64 11.91 15.63
C LYS A 177 5.42 10.99 15.76
N MET A 178 4.68 10.75 14.67
CA MET A 178 3.51 9.87 14.69
C MET A 178 3.88 8.42 15.03
N MET A 179 5.08 7.99 14.69
CA MET A 179 5.55 6.62 14.94
C MET A 179 6.27 6.47 16.28
N SER A 180 6.53 7.57 17.02
CA SER A 180 7.47 7.58 18.14
C SER A 180 6.92 6.93 19.42
N THR A 181 5.63 7.04 19.70
CA THR A 181 5.01 6.49 20.92
C THR A 181 3.86 5.53 20.59
N PHE A 182 3.52 4.68 21.55
CA PHE A 182 2.36 3.81 21.41
C PHE A 182 1.08 4.62 21.16
N GLU A 183 0.86 5.70 21.90
CA GLU A 183 -0.35 6.52 21.80
C GLU A 183 -0.48 7.18 20.43
N THR A 184 0.62 7.68 19.86
CA THR A 184 0.58 8.31 18.53
C THR A 184 0.36 7.28 17.43
N ARG A 185 0.99 6.10 17.52
CA ARG A 185 0.75 5.01 16.58
C ARG A 185 -0.67 4.45 16.69
N GLU A 186 -1.17 4.23 17.91
CA GLU A 186 -2.55 3.75 18.12
C GLU A 186 -3.58 4.74 17.56
N TYR A 187 -3.36 6.05 17.72
CA TYR A 187 -4.21 7.08 17.12
C TYR A 187 -4.22 7.00 15.60
N LEU A 188 -3.05 6.88 14.98
CA LEU A 188 -2.92 6.71 13.53
C LEU A 188 -3.61 5.43 13.04
N ILE A 189 -3.38 4.31 13.72
CA ILE A 189 -3.98 3.01 13.38
C ILE A 189 -5.51 3.08 13.48
N GLU A 190 -6.06 3.70 14.51
CA GLU A 190 -7.51 3.87 14.65
C GLU A 190 -8.10 4.70 13.50
N ASN A 191 -7.42 5.78 13.09
CA ASN A 191 -7.85 6.60 11.96
C ASN A 191 -7.80 5.83 10.64
N ILE A 192 -6.75 5.03 10.40
CA ILE A 192 -6.65 4.15 9.23
C ILE A 192 -7.80 3.15 9.21
N VAL A 193 -8.00 2.41 10.30
CA VAL A 193 -9.03 1.37 10.41
C VAL A 193 -10.42 1.96 10.18
N ASN A 194 -10.73 3.11 10.78
CA ASN A 194 -12.02 3.78 10.59
C ASN A 194 -12.22 4.22 9.13
N SER A 195 -11.18 4.76 8.50
CA SER A 195 -11.23 5.18 7.10
C SER A 195 -11.49 4.00 6.14
N LEU A 196 -10.88 2.84 6.41
CA LEU A 196 -11.09 1.62 5.61
C LEU A 196 -12.52 1.07 5.75
N ILE A 197 -13.07 1.09 6.96
CA ILE A 197 -14.44 0.64 7.23
C ILE A 197 -15.44 1.55 6.52
N ASP A 198 -15.25 2.87 6.63
CA ASP A 198 -16.13 3.87 6.01
C ASP A 198 -16.06 3.82 4.47
N ALA A 199 -14.91 3.40 3.93
CA ALA A 199 -14.70 3.25 2.49
C ALA A 199 -15.25 1.95 1.91
N ASP A 200 -15.60 0.95 2.75
CA ASP A 200 -16.07 -0.38 2.35
C ASP A 200 -15.10 -1.09 1.36
N VAL A 201 -13.84 -1.18 1.73
CA VAL A 201 -12.74 -1.73 0.90
C VAL A 201 -12.22 -3.07 1.42
N ASP A 202 -11.35 -3.73 0.64
CA ASP A 202 -10.87 -5.10 0.91
C ASP A 202 -9.46 -5.14 1.54
N GLY A 203 -8.78 -4.02 1.65
CA GLY A 203 -7.41 -3.95 2.16
C GLY A 203 -6.87 -2.54 2.14
N ILE A 204 -5.55 -2.44 2.31
CA ILE A 204 -4.81 -1.18 2.24
C ILE A 204 -3.43 -1.41 1.63
N ASN A 205 -2.96 -0.44 0.87
CA ASN A 205 -1.60 -0.31 0.40
C ASN A 205 -0.93 0.86 1.13
N ILE A 206 0.08 0.58 1.96
CA ILE A 206 0.82 1.60 2.72
C ILE A 206 2.02 2.03 1.89
N ASP A 207 2.00 3.27 1.45
CA ASP A 207 3.02 3.90 0.63
C ASP A 207 3.59 5.12 1.35
N LEU A 208 4.40 4.88 2.38
CA LEU A 208 5.08 5.92 3.15
C LEU A 208 6.55 5.96 2.77
N GLU A 209 6.93 7.03 2.07
CA GLU A 209 8.26 7.21 1.50
C GLU A 209 9.06 8.33 2.16
N ASN A 210 10.34 8.41 1.85
CA ASN A 210 11.24 9.47 2.28
C ASN A 210 11.27 9.69 3.80
N MET A 211 11.25 8.62 4.57
CA MET A 211 11.35 8.65 6.04
C MET A 211 12.80 8.76 6.49
N TYR A 212 13.03 9.09 7.76
CA TYR A 212 14.37 9.00 8.34
C TYR A 212 14.81 7.54 8.49
N LYS A 213 16.09 7.25 8.21
CA LYS A 213 16.70 5.94 8.43
C LYS A 213 16.59 5.49 9.90
N GLU A 214 16.68 6.42 10.82
CA GLU A 214 16.56 6.20 12.26
C GLU A 214 15.15 5.79 12.69
N ASP A 215 14.15 6.00 11.83
CA ASP A 215 12.76 5.60 12.09
C ASP A 215 12.42 4.19 11.58
N LYS A 216 13.40 3.47 11.01
CA LYS A 216 13.22 2.11 10.48
C LYS A 216 12.51 1.18 11.46
N ASP A 217 12.95 1.13 12.71
CA ASP A 217 12.35 0.27 13.74
C ASP A 217 10.96 0.78 14.18
N LYS A 218 10.77 2.10 14.20
CA LYS A 218 9.47 2.71 14.52
C LYS A 218 8.43 2.40 13.43
N TYR A 219 8.85 2.47 12.16
CA TYR A 219 7.98 2.10 11.03
C TYR A 219 7.62 0.61 11.06
N SER A 220 8.60 -0.26 11.29
CA SER A 220 8.36 -1.69 11.46
C SER A 220 7.39 -1.93 12.62
N ARG A 221 7.56 -1.24 13.74
CA ARG A 221 6.66 -1.34 14.89
C ARG A 221 5.24 -0.90 14.57
N PHE A 222 5.08 0.20 13.81
CA PHE A 222 3.78 0.65 13.34
C PHE A 222 3.08 -0.42 12.49
N ILE A 223 3.77 -1.02 11.53
CA ILE A 223 3.21 -2.09 10.68
C ILE A 223 2.87 -3.34 11.50
N ILE A 224 3.72 -3.73 12.48
CA ILE A 224 3.43 -4.84 13.41
C ILE A 224 2.14 -4.59 14.21
N GLU A 225 1.91 -3.36 14.65
CA GLU A 225 0.71 -2.99 15.41
C GLU A 225 -0.54 -2.84 14.52
N LEU A 226 -0.38 -2.40 13.27
CA LEU A 226 -1.46 -2.26 12.29
C LEU A 226 -1.96 -3.62 11.76
N ALA A 227 -1.05 -4.54 11.45
CA ALA A 227 -1.36 -5.79 10.76
C ALA A 227 -2.47 -6.63 11.42
N PRO A 228 -2.49 -6.88 12.73
CA PRO A 228 -3.57 -7.63 13.37
C PRO A 228 -4.93 -6.91 13.26
N ARG A 229 -4.94 -5.57 13.24
CA ARG A 229 -6.16 -4.78 13.09
C ARG A 229 -6.78 -4.94 11.69
N ILE A 230 -5.93 -4.94 10.66
CA ILE A 230 -6.33 -5.17 9.27
C ILE A 230 -6.83 -6.61 9.08
N ARG A 231 -6.11 -7.59 9.61
CA ARG A 231 -6.50 -9.01 9.54
C ARG A 231 -7.81 -9.30 10.24
N ASP A 232 -8.06 -8.64 11.36
CA ASP A 232 -9.31 -8.78 12.12
C ASP A 232 -10.54 -8.30 11.33
N LEU A 233 -10.35 -7.44 10.34
CA LEU A 233 -11.38 -7.00 9.40
C LEU A 233 -11.50 -7.92 8.17
N GLY A 234 -10.68 -8.96 8.07
CA GLY A 234 -10.59 -9.80 6.87
C GLY A 234 -9.89 -9.14 5.69
N MET A 235 -9.24 -8.01 5.91
CA MET A 235 -8.60 -7.17 4.90
C MET A 235 -7.14 -7.58 4.63
N THR A 236 -6.62 -7.17 3.47
CA THR A 236 -5.24 -7.38 3.04
C THR A 236 -4.38 -6.15 3.39
N LEU A 237 -3.15 -6.39 3.84
CA LEU A 237 -2.14 -5.36 4.08
C LEU A 237 -0.99 -5.51 3.07
N CYS A 238 -0.82 -4.51 2.21
CA CYS A 238 0.35 -4.34 1.35
C CYS A 238 1.22 -3.20 1.88
N VAL A 239 2.53 -3.29 1.71
CA VAL A 239 3.48 -2.23 2.09
C VAL A 239 4.45 -2.02 0.94
N ASP A 240 4.56 -0.77 0.48
CA ASP A 240 5.47 -0.38 -0.59
C ASP A 240 6.86 -0.09 -0.03
N VAL A 241 7.88 -0.51 -0.74
CA VAL A 241 9.28 -0.30 -0.40
C VAL A 241 10.12 -0.11 -1.65
N THR A 242 11.20 0.65 -1.53
CA THR A 242 12.18 0.85 -2.60
C THR A 242 13.27 -0.23 -2.58
N GLU A 243 14.25 -0.14 -3.48
CA GLU A 243 15.39 -1.06 -3.55
C GLU A 243 16.17 -1.16 -2.23
N PRO A 244 16.87 -2.29 -1.93
CA PRO A 244 17.51 -2.50 -0.62
C PRO A 244 18.71 -1.61 -0.30
N ASP A 245 19.41 -1.08 -1.28
CA ASP A 245 20.70 -0.39 -1.10
C ASP A 245 20.75 1.03 -1.69
N GLY A 246 19.63 1.73 -1.67
CA GLY A 246 19.55 3.14 -2.03
C GLY A 246 20.00 4.09 -0.92
N SER A 247 19.53 5.33 -0.95
CA SER A 247 19.89 6.35 0.05
C SER A 247 19.24 6.14 1.41
N ASP A 248 19.72 6.86 2.42
CA ASP A 248 19.25 6.77 3.80
C ASP A 248 17.74 6.96 3.93
N THR A 249 17.16 7.95 3.23
CA THR A 249 15.73 8.27 3.36
C THR A 249 14.85 7.59 2.31
N TRP A 250 15.42 7.20 1.19
CA TRP A 250 14.70 6.52 0.12
C TRP A 250 14.65 5.01 0.32
N SER A 251 15.69 4.42 0.89
CA SER A 251 15.85 2.97 0.94
C SER A 251 16.12 2.43 2.35
N LEU A 252 17.07 3.03 3.09
CA LEU A 252 17.55 2.47 4.35
C LEU A 252 16.60 2.73 5.54
N CYS A 253 15.49 3.42 5.30
CA CYS A 253 14.40 3.61 6.26
C CYS A 253 13.47 2.39 6.39
N TYR A 254 13.65 1.32 5.60
CA TYR A 254 12.83 0.12 5.66
C TYR A 254 13.61 -1.08 6.23
N ASP A 255 13.02 -1.79 7.17
CA ASP A 255 13.36 -3.17 7.53
C ASP A 255 12.47 -4.11 6.73
N ARG A 256 12.88 -4.43 5.51
CA ARG A 256 12.10 -5.18 4.54
C ARG A 256 11.78 -6.59 5.01
N HIS A 257 12.70 -7.22 5.74
CA HIS A 257 12.49 -8.54 6.32
C HIS A 257 11.30 -8.51 7.30
N THR A 258 11.35 -7.63 8.29
CA THR A 258 10.27 -7.48 9.29
C THR A 258 8.95 -7.07 8.64
N LEU A 259 8.98 -6.18 7.65
CA LEU A 259 7.79 -5.77 6.91
C LEU A 259 7.16 -6.94 6.14
N ALA A 260 7.96 -7.74 5.44
CA ALA A 260 7.49 -8.91 4.69
C ALA A 260 6.94 -10.02 5.61
N GLU A 261 7.55 -10.26 6.78
CA GLU A 261 7.03 -11.20 7.77
C GLU A 261 5.68 -10.74 8.34
N THR A 262 5.46 -9.44 8.39
CA THR A 262 4.29 -8.84 9.02
C THR A 262 3.14 -8.62 8.05
N ALA A 263 3.39 -8.03 6.87
CA ALA A 263 2.38 -7.75 5.85
C ALA A 263 1.96 -9.01 5.07
N ASP A 264 0.88 -8.90 4.31
CA ASP A 264 0.48 -9.95 3.36
C ASP A 264 1.38 -9.92 2.13
N TYR A 265 1.66 -8.72 1.63
CA TYR A 265 2.54 -8.47 0.49
C TYR A 265 3.46 -7.29 0.75
N LEU A 266 4.67 -7.41 0.24
CA LEU A 266 5.62 -6.31 0.10
C LEU A 266 5.68 -5.95 -1.39
N VAL A 267 5.53 -4.68 -1.71
CA VAL A 267 5.59 -4.19 -3.08
C VAL A 267 6.95 -3.53 -3.30
N PHE A 268 7.75 -4.07 -4.18
CA PHE A 268 8.96 -3.41 -4.65
C PHE A 268 8.60 -2.36 -5.69
N ILE A 269 8.84 -1.09 -5.37
CA ILE A 269 8.77 0.04 -6.31
C ILE A 269 9.90 -0.12 -7.32
N GLY A 270 9.63 -0.87 -8.41
CA GLY A 270 10.61 -1.26 -9.42
C GLY A 270 10.84 -0.17 -10.48
N TYR A 271 10.83 1.10 -10.07
CA TYR A 271 11.03 2.24 -10.96
C TYR A 271 11.78 3.39 -10.26
N ASP A 272 11.97 4.50 -10.98
CA ASP A 272 12.80 5.64 -10.60
C ASP A 272 14.30 5.29 -10.40
N GLN A 273 14.79 4.23 -11.07
CA GLN A 273 16.22 3.89 -11.17
C GLN A 273 17.04 5.12 -11.54
N HIS A 274 16.58 5.86 -12.55
CA HIS A 274 17.08 7.20 -12.87
C HIS A 274 15.92 8.20 -12.81
N ASN A 275 16.11 9.26 -12.07
CA ASN A 275 15.10 10.30 -11.84
C ASN A 275 15.68 11.72 -12.13
N ASN A 276 14.91 12.77 -11.88
CA ASN A 276 15.32 14.15 -12.18
C ASN A 276 16.56 14.64 -11.42
N SER A 277 17.01 13.93 -10.39
CA SER A 277 18.23 14.23 -9.63
C SER A 277 19.46 13.42 -10.10
N SER A 278 19.28 12.52 -11.05
CA SER A 278 20.37 11.69 -11.59
C SER A 278 21.41 12.53 -12.34
N LYS A 279 22.66 12.16 -12.16
CA LYS A 279 23.82 12.86 -12.79
C LYS A 279 24.09 12.38 -14.22
N GLU A 280 23.43 11.34 -14.64
CA GLU A 280 23.52 10.75 -15.97
C GLU A 280 22.14 10.36 -16.48
N ALA A 281 21.97 10.33 -17.79
CA ALA A 281 20.77 9.84 -18.42
C ALA A 281 20.69 8.31 -18.32
N GLY A 282 19.51 7.79 -18.03
CA GLY A 282 19.28 6.36 -17.91
C GLY A 282 17.81 6.00 -17.93
N THR A 283 17.55 4.69 -17.94
CA THR A 283 16.17 4.18 -17.89
C THR A 283 15.51 4.43 -16.52
N VAL A 284 14.19 4.56 -16.51
CA VAL A 284 13.39 4.62 -15.29
C VAL A 284 13.35 3.27 -14.58
N ALA A 285 13.37 2.16 -15.35
CA ALA A 285 13.24 0.82 -14.84
C ALA A 285 13.89 -0.18 -15.81
N GLY A 286 15.19 -0.42 -15.66
CA GLY A 286 15.90 -1.41 -16.46
C GLY A 286 15.68 -2.83 -15.98
N TYR A 287 15.49 -3.77 -16.91
CA TYR A 287 15.31 -5.19 -16.59
C TYR A 287 16.42 -5.76 -15.70
N ASP A 288 17.68 -5.45 -16.02
CA ASP A 288 18.85 -5.88 -15.26
C ASP A 288 18.88 -5.32 -13.84
N TRP A 289 18.46 -4.06 -13.67
CA TRP A 289 18.37 -3.42 -12.37
C TRP A 289 17.23 -4.01 -11.53
N GLU A 290 16.04 -4.23 -12.12
CA GLU A 290 14.92 -4.90 -11.45
C GLU A 290 15.32 -6.33 -11.03
N GLU A 291 15.92 -7.11 -11.93
CA GLU A 291 16.38 -8.47 -11.63
C GLU A 291 17.43 -8.51 -10.51
N LYS A 292 18.40 -7.58 -10.55
CA LYS A 292 19.41 -7.43 -9.50
C LYS A 292 18.77 -7.17 -8.14
N ASN A 293 17.77 -6.29 -8.07
CA ASN A 293 17.10 -5.96 -6.83
C ASN A 293 16.20 -7.10 -6.34
N ILE A 294 15.46 -7.78 -7.21
CA ILE A 294 14.72 -9.00 -6.87
C ILE A 294 15.65 -10.03 -6.22
N LYS A 295 16.82 -10.27 -6.78
CA LYS A 295 17.81 -11.18 -6.20
C LYS A 295 18.27 -10.76 -4.80
N LYS A 296 18.36 -9.45 -4.52
CA LYS A 296 18.68 -8.95 -3.16
C LYS A 296 17.52 -9.17 -2.19
N PHE A 297 16.29 -8.87 -2.60
CA PHE A 297 15.09 -9.11 -1.79
C PHE A 297 14.97 -10.59 -1.39
N LEU A 298 15.16 -11.49 -2.34
CA LEU A 298 15.05 -12.94 -2.10
C LEU A 298 16.31 -13.54 -1.46
N GLY A 299 17.44 -12.85 -1.55
CA GLY A 299 18.73 -13.28 -1.04
C GLY A 299 18.82 -13.27 0.50
N PRO A 300 19.92 -13.81 1.06
CA PRO A 300 20.04 -14.01 2.51
C PRO A 300 20.07 -12.73 3.33
N GLN A 301 20.34 -11.58 2.72
CA GLN A 301 20.37 -10.29 3.41
C GLN A 301 18.98 -9.83 3.82
N GLU A 302 18.02 -9.85 2.89
CA GLU A 302 16.63 -9.46 3.15
C GLU A 302 15.77 -10.70 3.46
N GLY A 303 16.03 -11.86 2.85
CA GLY A 303 15.41 -13.15 3.14
C GLY A 303 13.91 -13.22 2.91
N ILE A 304 13.39 -12.43 1.95
CA ILE A 304 11.96 -12.33 1.69
C ILE A 304 11.49 -13.53 0.87
N SER A 305 10.38 -14.13 1.27
CA SER A 305 9.76 -15.20 0.48
C SER A 305 9.18 -14.63 -0.81
N SER A 306 9.42 -15.32 -1.94
CA SER A 306 8.99 -14.85 -3.27
C SER A 306 7.47 -14.69 -3.40
N ASP A 307 6.69 -15.49 -2.68
CA ASP A 307 5.22 -15.42 -2.63
C ASP A 307 4.68 -14.22 -1.84
N LYS A 308 5.58 -13.38 -1.31
CA LYS A 308 5.27 -12.12 -0.64
C LYS A 308 5.66 -10.89 -1.43
N LEU A 309 6.51 -11.02 -2.45
CA LEU A 309 7.07 -9.90 -3.20
C LEU A 309 6.28 -9.63 -4.48
N ILE A 310 5.76 -8.43 -4.63
CA ILE A 310 5.13 -7.90 -5.86
C ILE A 310 6.13 -6.95 -6.53
N LEU A 311 6.34 -7.08 -7.83
CA LEU A 311 7.14 -6.16 -8.64
C LEU A 311 6.24 -5.07 -9.22
N ALA A 312 6.41 -3.82 -8.81
CA ALA A 312 5.73 -2.69 -9.42
C ALA A 312 6.53 -2.12 -10.59
N MET A 313 5.86 -1.91 -11.73
CA MET A 313 6.42 -1.45 -12.99
C MET A 313 5.79 -0.11 -13.41
N PRO A 314 6.55 0.79 -14.07
CA PRO A 314 6.03 2.10 -14.46
C PRO A 314 5.34 2.06 -15.84
N PHE A 315 4.31 2.87 -16.01
CA PHE A 315 3.75 3.24 -17.32
C PHE A 315 4.22 4.61 -17.78
N TYR A 316 5.44 4.98 -17.42
CA TYR A 316 6.09 6.22 -17.82
C TYR A 316 7.57 6.00 -18.04
N THR A 317 8.18 6.91 -18.76
CA THR A 317 9.62 7.00 -18.99
C THR A 317 10.09 8.43 -18.83
N ARG A 318 11.37 8.70 -19.19
CA ARG A 318 11.94 10.05 -19.17
C ARG A 318 12.57 10.40 -20.50
N LEU A 319 12.24 11.59 -21.01
CA LEU A 319 13.00 12.24 -22.06
C LEU A 319 14.13 13.04 -21.43
N TRP A 320 15.35 12.59 -21.65
CA TRP A 320 16.57 13.25 -21.19
C TRP A 320 17.03 14.28 -22.18
N ARG A 321 17.61 15.35 -21.68
CA ARG A 321 18.22 16.44 -22.44
C ARG A 321 19.58 16.74 -21.87
N GLU A 322 20.62 16.62 -22.69
CA GLU A 322 22.00 16.91 -22.34
C GLU A 322 22.49 18.09 -23.19
N SER A 323 22.81 19.21 -22.56
CA SER A 323 23.27 20.42 -23.23
C SER A 323 24.22 21.21 -22.34
N ASN A 324 25.36 21.65 -22.89
CA ASN A 324 26.34 22.47 -22.16
C ASN A 324 26.76 21.88 -20.80
N GLY A 325 26.95 20.57 -20.73
CA GLY A 325 27.31 19.85 -19.51
C GLY A 325 26.21 19.76 -18.44
N LYS A 326 24.98 20.15 -18.78
CA LYS A 326 23.81 19.99 -17.91
C LYS A 326 22.91 18.87 -18.42
N ILE A 327 22.42 18.07 -17.48
CA ILE A 327 21.45 17.01 -17.72
C ILE A 327 20.12 17.42 -17.06
N THR A 328 19.06 17.30 -17.82
CA THR A 328 17.69 17.51 -17.32
C THR A 328 16.77 16.43 -17.89
N SER A 329 15.67 16.15 -17.24
CA SER A 329 14.71 15.19 -17.76
C SER A 329 13.27 15.66 -17.55
N LYS A 330 12.39 15.11 -18.38
CA LYS A 330 10.93 15.27 -18.27
C LYS A 330 10.30 13.88 -18.27
N VAL A 331 9.35 13.66 -17.36
CA VAL A 331 8.49 12.47 -17.37
C VAL A 331 7.63 12.49 -18.63
N VAL A 332 7.53 11.34 -19.29
CA VAL A 332 6.69 11.11 -20.47
C VAL A 332 5.88 9.86 -20.22
N ASN A 333 4.55 9.96 -20.23
CA ASN A 333 3.70 8.80 -20.09
C ASN A 333 3.90 7.84 -21.28
N MET A 334 3.72 6.56 -21.10
CA MET A 334 3.86 5.56 -22.15
C MET A 334 3.05 5.95 -23.40
N LYS A 335 1.79 6.32 -23.21
CA LYS A 335 0.89 6.75 -24.30
C LYS A 335 1.29 8.03 -25.03
N ASP A 336 2.14 8.86 -24.42
CA ASP A 336 2.56 10.17 -24.95
C ASP A 336 3.95 10.13 -25.61
N VAL A 337 4.59 8.95 -25.66
CA VAL A 337 5.90 8.77 -26.31
C VAL A 337 5.80 9.11 -27.78
N LYS A 338 6.68 10.01 -28.23
CA LYS A 338 6.79 10.44 -29.62
C LYS A 338 8.23 10.25 -30.09
N ILE A 339 8.40 9.44 -31.11
CA ILE A 339 9.69 9.21 -31.77
C ILE A 339 9.75 10.12 -32.99
N PRO A 340 10.76 11.02 -33.10
CA PRO A 340 10.91 11.83 -34.33
C PRO A 340 11.13 10.94 -35.56
N SER A 341 10.54 11.28 -36.68
CA SER A 341 10.47 10.41 -37.87
C SER A 341 11.82 10.04 -38.48
N ASN A 342 12.86 10.84 -38.21
CA ASN A 342 14.22 10.63 -38.70
C ASN A 342 15.14 9.95 -37.67
N VAL A 343 14.61 9.56 -36.52
CA VAL A 343 15.40 8.95 -35.44
C VAL A 343 15.29 7.43 -35.50
N LYS A 344 16.42 6.76 -35.45
CA LYS A 344 16.48 5.29 -35.41
C LYS A 344 16.29 4.80 -33.99
N VAL A 345 15.33 3.93 -33.81
CA VAL A 345 15.17 3.17 -32.55
C VAL A 345 16.08 1.93 -32.62
N THR A 346 16.74 1.66 -31.53
CA THR A 346 17.57 0.47 -31.33
C THR A 346 17.11 -0.30 -30.11
N TRP A 347 17.38 -1.58 -30.06
CA TRP A 347 17.11 -2.41 -28.89
C TRP A 347 18.28 -2.35 -27.91
N ASP A 348 18.00 -2.03 -26.65
CA ASP A 348 18.94 -2.15 -25.53
C ASP A 348 18.72 -3.52 -24.85
N ASP A 349 19.65 -4.44 -25.07
CA ASP A 349 19.54 -5.82 -24.57
C ASP A 349 19.75 -5.92 -23.06
N THR A 350 20.39 -4.93 -22.44
CA THR A 350 20.60 -4.88 -20.99
C THR A 350 19.31 -4.49 -20.25
N THR A 351 18.72 -3.40 -20.67
CA THR A 351 17.49 -2.88 -20.07
C THR A 351 16.22 -3.55 -20.60
N LYS A 352 16.34 -4.33 -21.71
CA LYS A 352 15.21 -4.95 -22.44
C LYS A 352 14.17 -3.92 -22.89
N GLN A 353 14.68 -2.81 -23.42
CA GLN A 353 13.86 -1.68 -23.85
C GLN A 353 14.26 -1.21 -25.25
N ASN A 354 13.31 -0.63 -25.95
CA ASN A 354 13.59 0.19 -27.12
C ASN A 354 14.26 1.48 -26.67
N TYR A 355 15.30 1.91 -27.39
CA TYR A 355 16.08 3.09 -27.08
C TYR A 355 16.23 3.96 -28.29
N TYR A 356 16.20 5.28 -28.11
CA TYR A 356 16.64 6.22 -29.12
C TYR A 356 17.47 7.36 -28.56
N GLU A 357 18.32 7.90 -29.41
CA GLU A 357 19.13 9.08 -29.17
C GLU A 357 19.18 9.93 -30.45
N TYR A 358 19.12 11.23 -30.29
CA TYR A 358 19.34 12.18 -31.39
C TYR A 358 19.88 13.51 -30.88
N GLU A 359 20.49 14.26 -31.79
CA GLU A 359 20.98 15.61 -31.51
C GLU A 359 20.14 16.64 -32.27
N GLU A 360 19.74 17.71 -31.60
CA GLU A 360 19.05 18.84 -32.17
C GLU A 360 19.50 20.15 -31.52
N ASN A 361 19.98 21.12 -32.32
CA ASN A 361 20.42 22.43 -31.87
C ASN A 361 21.46 22.36 -30.71
N GLY A 362 22.44 21.45 -30.79
CA GLY A 362 23.48 21.28 -29.77
C GLY A 362 22.97 20.67 -28.45
N THR A 363 21.81 20.04 -28.47
CA THR A 363 21.24 19.29 -27.36
C THR A 363 21.08 17.84 -27.75
N THR A 364 21.60 16.93 -26.94
CA THR A 364 21.38 15.49 -27.11
C THR A 364 20.12 15.08 -26.32
N TYR A 365 19.24 14.36 -27.00
CA TYR A 365 18.03 13.77 -26.44
C TYR A 365 18.16 12.27 -26.38
N LYS A 366 17.75 11.69 -25.23
CA LYS A 366 17.80 10.22 -25.01
C LYS A 366 16.52 9.74 -24.36
N MET A 367 16.07 8.54 -24.74
CA MET A 367 14.93 7.90 -24.10
C MET A 367 15.06 6.38 -24.18
N TRP A 368 14.86 5.71 -23.04
CA TRP A 368 14.54 4.29 -22.94
C TRP A 368 13.02 4.20 -22.87
N ILE A 369 12.40 3.52 -23.82
CA ILE A 369 10.95 3.52 -23.99
C ILE A 369 10.35 2.44 -23.09
N GLU A 370 9.37 2.84 -22.28
CA GLU A 370 8.45 1.88 -21.69
C GLU A 370 7.29 1.64 -22.67
N ASP A 371 7.09 0.39 -23.02
CA ASP A 371 6.07 -0.08 -23.96
C ASP A 371 5.58 -1.49 -23.59
N GLU A 372 4.68 -2.04 -24.37
CA GLU A 372 4.17 -3.40 -24.19
C GLU A 372 5.31 -4.44 -24.17
N THR A 373 6.32 -4.27 -24.99
CA THR A 373 7.47 -5.20 -25.08
C THR A 373 8.31 -5.17 -23.81
N SER A 374 8.62 -3.98 -23.28
CA SER A 374 9.39 -3.83 -22.04
C SER A 374 8.62 -4.41 -20.83
N ILE A 375 7.34 -4.12 -20.73
CA ILE A 375 6.46 -4.66 -19.67
C ILE A 375 6.37 -6.19 -19.78
N SER A 376 6.22 -6.74 -20.97
CA SER A 376 6.20 -8.19 -21.19
C SER A 376 7.51 -8.87 -20.72
N ASN A 377 8.67 -8.27 -20.98
CA ASN A 377 9.94 -8.77 -20.49
C ASN A 377 10.02 -8.73 -18.95
N LYS A 378 9.57 -7.64 -18.32
CA LYS A 378 9.58 -7.50 -16.86
C LYS A 378 8.60 -8.46 -16.18
N LEU A 379 7.45 -8.74 -16.79
CA LEU A 379 6.53 -9.79 -16.33
C LEU A 379 7.18 -11.19 -16.32
N ASN A 380 8.17 -11.44 -17.19
CA ASN A 380 8.94 -12.69 -17.11
C ASN A 380 9.73 -12.82 -15.81
N LEU A 381 10.19 -11.70 -15.20
CA LEU A 381 10.84 -11.75 -13.88
C LEU A 381 9.87 -12.26 -12.80
N VAL A 382 8.60 -11.81 -12.85
CA VAL A 382 7.55 -12.26 -11.92
C VAL A 382 7.39 -13.79 -11.98
N ASN A 383 7.42 -14.35 -13.18
CA ASN A 383 7.30 -15.80 -13.38
C ASN A 383 8.60 -16.54 -13.04
N GLN A 384 9.74 -16.03 -13.49
CA GLN A 384 11.07 -16.64 -13.30
C GLN A 384 11.41 -16.77 -11.81
N TYR A 385 11.10 -15.75 -11.01
CA TYR A 385 11.37 -15.74 -9.57
C TYR A 385 10.18 -16.18 -8.74
N ASN A 386 9.09 -16.63 -9.37
CA ASN A 386 7.83 -17.00 -8.72
C ASN A 386 7.35 -15.97 -7.70
N LEU A 387 7.38 -14.69 -8.08
CA LEU A 387 6.95 -13.60 -7.21
C LEU A 387 5.43 -13.68 -6.94
N ALA A 388 4.96 -13.01 -5.89
CA ALA A 388 3.54 -12.91 -5.56
C ALA A 388 2.70 -12.29 -6.67
N GLY A 389 3.28 -11.39 -7.45
CA GLY A 389 2.57 -10.75 -8.55
C GLY A 389 3.30 -9.56 -9.16
N ALA A 390 2.54 -8.79 -9.91
CA ALA A 390 2.95 -7.56 -10.57
C ALA A 390 2.09 -6.36 -10.15
N GLY A 391 2.64 -5.17 -10.27
CA GLY A 391 1.92 -3.92 -10.08
C GLY A 391 2.21 -2.92 -11.20
N PHE A 392 1.30 -1.98 -11.43
CA PHE A 392 1.37 -1.05 -12.57
C PHE A 392 1.12 0.39 -12.12
N TRP A 393 2.15 1.22 -12.21
CA TRP A 393 2.10 2.65 -11.86
C TRP A 393 2.13 3.51 -13.13
N GLU A 394 1.07 4.15 -13.58
CA GLU A 394 -0.29 4.17 -13.04
C GLU A 394 -1.30 4.21 -14.18
N LYS A 395 -2.54 3.95 -13.87
CA LYS A 395 -3.65 3.99 -14.81
C LYS A 395 -3.75 5.33 -15.54
N ASP A 396 -4.09 5.25 -16.84
CA ASP A 396 -4.16 6.38 -17.76
C ASP A 396 -2.79 6.91 -18.25
N ARG A 397 -1.69 6.26 -17.90
CA ARG A 397 -0.37 6.52 -18.50
C ARG A 397 0.02 5.51 -19.57
N GLU A 398 -0.63 4.35 -19.56
CA GLU A 398 -0.35 3.22 -20.44
C GLU A 398 -0.89 3.42 -21.85
N THR A 399 -0.35 2.64 -22.80
CA THR A 399 -0.99 2.36 -24.10
C THR A 399 -1.95 1.17 -23.95
N PRO A 400 -3.07 1.11 -24.71
CA PRO A 400 -4.08 0.04 -24.55
C PRO A 400 -3.57 -1.39 -24.77
N ASP A 401 -2.51 -1.55 -25.56
CA ASP A 401 -1.90 -2.85 -25.89
C ASP A 401 -1.18 -3.51 -24.71
N VAL A 402 -0.72 -2.74 -23.73
CA VAL A 402 -0.04 -3.29 -22.55
C VAL A 402 -0.92 -4.30 -21.79
N TRP A 403 -2.23 -4.11 -21.78
CA TRP A 403 -3.15 -5.02 -21.10
C TRP A 403 -3.29 -6.39 -21.78
N GLN A 404 -2.77 -6.55 -23.01
CA GLN A 404 -2.75 -7.85 -23.70
C GLN A 404 -1.67 -8.79 -23.15
N VAL A 405 -0.61 -8.25 -22.55
CA VAL A 405 0.49 -9.03 -21.94
C VAL A 405 0.29 -9.26 -20.46
N VAL A 406 -0.57 -8.49 -19.80
CA VAL A 406 -0.98 -8.70 -18.39
C VAL A 406 -2.05 -9.80 -18.36
N LYS A 407 -1.67 -11.01 -17.85
CA LYS A 407 -2.53 -12.21 -17.84
C LYS A 407 -2.61 -12.83 -16.46
#